data_2b7e7c08c48bd358bb74fe191cccf5f2
#
_entry.id   2b7e7c08c48bd358bb74fe191cccf5f2
#
_cell.length_a   1.000
_cell.length_b   1.000
_cell.length_c   1.000
_cell.angle_alpha   90.00
_cell.angle_beta   90.00
_cell.angle_gamma   90.00
#
_symmetry.space_group_name_H-M   'P 1'
#
loop_
_entity.id
_entity.type
_entity.pdbx_description
1 polymer ?
#
loop_
_entity_poly.entity_id
_entity_poly.type
_entity_poly.pdbx_seq_one_letter_code
_entity_poly.pdbx_strand_id
1 'polypeptide(L)'
;MMIGAHPDDTDITCGGLTVKLVAKGYKVRFASVTDGRMGHHRLTPDQTAKTRRAETIEAAKRFGLDGYDIYGYSDCSLYPSYEARCLVAKKIREFEPDFIITHRTCDYHADHRAAGQLVMDAGYLLGVPHWVPEAKAQRRRPVILYMTDPFTYPRALRPDVMVDVEPYLDRWCYGLDAQVSQFYDWLPWDKGTEAEVAALGDRSDIAARNAYIMKYWAAKKMRDAARFAADWKEQYPSRPVPKYMEAYEVSEYGRAPTAEDLKIIAGEGA
;
A
#
# COMPACT_ATOMS: atom_id res chain seq x y z
N MET A 1 -5.57 7.33 3.56
CA MET A 1 -4.45 6.67 4.30
C MET A 1 -4.29 5.26 3.78
N MET A 2 -3.06 4.78 3.62
CA MET A 2 -2.81 3.39 3.21
C MET A 2 -1.96 2.72 4.28
N ILE A 3 -2.40 1.54 4.75
CA ILE A 3 -1.79 0.84 5.90
C ILE A 3 -1.38 -0.56 5.45
N GLY A 4 -0.07 -0.77 5.33
CA GLY A 4 0.56 -2.06 5.05
C GLY A 4 1.13 -2.71 6.29
N ALA A 5 1.57 -3.94 6.16
CA ALA A 5 2.30 -4.65 7.20
C ALA A 5 3.77 -4.24 7.23
N HIS A 6 4.42 -4.14 6.06
CA HIS A 6 5.84 -3.84 5.91
C HIS A 6 6.07 -2.51 5.18
N PRO A 7 7.26 -1.89 5.38
CA PRO A 7 7.60 -0.63 4.71
C PRO A 7 7.93 -0.84 3.22
N ASP A 8 6.98 -1.06 2.36
CA ASP A 8 6.99 -1.16 0.89
C ASP A 8 5.67 -1.71 0.34
N ASP A 9 4.84 -2.36 1.17
CA ASP A 9 3.56 -2.92 0.73
C ASP A 9 2.69 -1.89 0.02
N THR A 10 2.54 -0.73 0.65
CA THR A 10 1.71 0.37 0.13
C THR A 10 2.33 1.03 -1.10
N ASP A 11 3.66 1.11 -1.14
CA ASP A 11 4.42 1.64 -2.27
C ASP A 11 4.16 0.81 -3.53
N ILE A 12 4.24 -0.53 -3.39
CA ILE A 12 4.06 -1.48 -4.48
C ILE A 12 2.60 -1.51 -4.94
N THR A 13 1.67 -1.61 -3.99
CA THR A 13 0.26 -1.95 -4.28
C THR A 13 -0.63 -0.74 -4.53
N CYS A 14 -0.34 0.40 -3.87
CA CYS A 14 -1.15 1.62 -3.91
C CYS A 14 -0.41 2.82 -4.51
N GLY A 15 0.85 2.66 -4.91
CA GLY A 15 1.69 3.80 -5.28
C GLY A 15 1.24 4.52 -6.54
N GLY A 16 0.65 3.82 -7.51
CA GLY A 16 0.09 4.45 -8.72
C GLY A 16 -1.11 5.34 -8.40
N LEU A 17 -2.08 4.83 -7.65
CA LEU A 17 -3.20 5.63 -7.13
C LEU A 17 -2.71 6.78 -6.26
N THR A 18 -1.71 6.54 -5.42
CA THR A 18 -1.12 7.57 -4.56
C THR A 18 -0.60 8.75 -5.37
N VAL A 19 0.22 8.48 -6.39
CA VAL A 19 0.73 9.54 -7.29
C VAL A 19 -0.41 10.32 -7.93
N LYS A 20 -1.45 9.63 -8.39
CA LYS A 20 -2.65 10.24 -8.97
C LYS A 20 -3.37 11.17 -7.98
N LEU A 21 -3.57 10.71 -6.75
CA LEU A 21 -4.23 11.49 -5.69
C LEU A 21 -3.41 12.71 -5.27
N VAL A 22 -2.11 12.54 -5.06
CA VAL A 22 -1.19 13.64 -4.71
C VAL A 22 -1.15 14.69 -5.80
N ALA A 23 -1.10 14.29 -7.08
CA ALA A 23 -1.15 15.22 -8.21
C ALA A 23 -2.45 16.05 -8.27
N LYS A 24 -3.53 15.54 -7.67
CA LYS A 24 -4.81 16.26 -7.52
C LYS A 24 -4.93 17.05 -6.21
N GLY A 25 -3.87 17.12 -5.41
CA GLY A 25 -3.85 17.88 -4.16
C GLY A 25 -4.44 17.17 -2.93
N TYR A 26 -4.78 15.88 -3.03
CA TYR A 26 -5.22 15.11 -1.87
C TYR A 26 -4.05 14.79 -0.92
N LYS A 27 -4.32 14.83 0.39
CA LYS A 27 -3.37 14.39 1.40
C LYS A 27 -3.35 12.86 1.46
N VAL A 28 -2.21 12.27 1.23
CA VAL A 28 -2.00 10.84 1.30
C VAL A 28 -0.93 10.53 2.34
N ARG A 29 -1.22 9.57 3.23
CA ARG A 29 -0.27 9.09 4.24
C ARG A 29 -0.15 7.58 4.12
N PHE A 30 1.09 7.09 4.13
CA PHE A 30 1.39 5.67 4.24
C PHE A 30 1.69 5.32 5.70
N ALA A 31 1.41 4.08 6.07
CA ALA A 31 1.82 3.52 7.33
C ALA A 31 2.20 2.05 7.16
N SER A 32 3.24 1.65 7.87
CA SER A 32 3.62 0.26 8.06
C SER A 32 3.43 -0.12 9.52
N VAL A 33 2.77 -1.23 9.80
CA VAL A 33 2.56 -1.67 11.17
C VAL A 33 3.84 -2.25 11.76
N THR A 34 4.65 -2.95 10.95
CA THR A 34 5.96 -3.47 11.36
C THR A 34 7.12 -2.62 10.83
N ASP A 35 8.31 -2.87 11.32
CA ASP A 35 9.52 -2.16 10.94
C ASP A 35 10.33 -2.84 9.83
N GLY A 36 9.88 -4.00 9.32
CA GLY A 36 10.51 -4.73 8.23
C GLY A 36 11.89 -5.30 8.55
N ARG A 37 12.25 -5.42 9.85
CA ARG A 37 13.61 -5.79 10.31
C ARG A 37 14.10 -7.15 9.86
N MET A 38 13.22 -8.09 9.53
CA MET A 38 13.59 -9.45 9.11
C MET A 38 13.81 -9.55 7.58
N GLY A 39 13.42 -8.55 6.82
CA GLY A 39 13.50 -8.56 5.36
C GLY A 39 14.87 -8.16 4.82
N HIS A 40 15.95 -8.85 5.25
CA HIS A 40 17.29 -8.70 4.65
C HIS A 40 18.20 -9.89 4.96
N HIS A 41 19.02 -10.31 3.98
CA HIS A 41 19.87 -11.50 4.10
C HIS A 41 21.30 -11.23 4.61
N ARG A 42 21.72 -9.96 4.72
CA ARG A 42 23.07 -9.55 5.15
C ARG A 42 23.05 -8.65 6.38
N LEU A 43 22.13 -7.69 6.43
CA LEU A 43 22.05 -6.76 7.55
C LEU A 43 21.48 -7.45 8.78
N THR A 44 21.91 -7.04 9.96
CA THR A 44 21.25 -7.45 11.20
C THR A 44 19.83 -6.86 11.28
N PRO A 45 18.92 -7.44 12.07
CA PRO A 45 17.56 -6.90 12.22
C PRO A 45 17.52 -5.41 12.58
N ASP A 46 18.39 -4.96 13.50
CA ASP A 46 18.42 -3.54 13.90
C ASP A 46 18.99 -2.63 12.81
N GLN A 47 19.98 -3.10 12.05
CA GLN A 47 20.48 -2.37 10.88
C GLN A 47 19.39 -2.27 9.81
N THR A 48 18.68 -3.36 9.56
CA THR A 48 17.58 -3.40 8.60
C THR A 48 16.48 -2.41 8.98
N ALA A 49 15.99 -2.45 10.23
CA ALA A 49 14.96 -1.52 10.71
C ALA A 49 15.38 -0.05 10.57
N LYS A 50 16.63 0.28 10.88
CA LYS A 50 17.19 1.63 10.72
C LYS A 50 17.24 2.04 9.25
N THR A 51 17.70 1.16 8.37
CA THR A 51 17.78 1.39 6.91
C THR A 51 16.39 1.61 6.34
N ARG A 52 15.44 0.71 6.62
CA ARG A 52 14.04 0.78 6.16
C ARG A 52 13.37 2.10 6.58
N ARG A 53 13.61 2.55 7.81
CA ARG A 53 13.10 3.85 8.28
C ARG A 53 13.65 5.03 7.49
N ALA A 54 14.93 5.02 7.13
CA ALA A 54 15.52 6.07 6.30
C ALA A 54 14.95 6.05 4.88
N GLU A 55 14.77 4.86 4.32
CA GLU A 55 14.18 4.66 2.99
C GLU A 55 12.72 5.11 2.92
N THR A 56 11.90 4.83 3.95
CA THR A 56 10.51 5.32 3.99
C THR A 56 10.41 6.84 4.04
N ILE A 57 11.33 7.52 4.73
CA ILE A 57 11.39 8.99 4.75
C ILE A 57 11.67 9.53 3.33
N GLU A 58 12.59 8.91 2.61
CA GLU A 58 12.91 9.30 1.23
C GLU A 58 11.76 8.94 0.27
N ALA A 59 11.15 7.76 0.42
CA ALA A 59 9.97 7.36 -0.35
C ALA A 59 8.82 8.35 -0.17
N ALA A 60 8.54 8.78 1.07
CA ALA A 60 7.52 9.79 1.36
C ALA A 60 7.73 11.08 0.56
N LYS A 61 8.97 11.59 0.50
CA LYS A 61 9.31 12.78 -0.29
C LYS A 61 9.09 12.54 -1.78
N ARG A 62 9.55 11.40 -2.28
CA ARG A 62 9.48 11.06 -3.71
C ARG A 62 8.04 10.86 -4.17
N PHE A 63 7.19 10.24 -3.37
CA PHE A 63 5.75 10.12 -3.64
C PHE A 63 4.99 11.43 -3.41
N GLY A 64 5.49 12.34 -2.59
CA GLY A 64 4.81 13.57 -2.16
C GLY A 64 3.77 13.32 -1.07
N LEU A 65 4.04 12.38 -0.17
CA LEU A 65 3.14 12.03 0.92
C LEU A 65 3.12 13.09 2.03
N ASP A 66 1.99 13.17 2.74
CA ASP A 66 1.87 13.91 4.02
C ASP A 66 2.66 13.25 5.15
N GLY A 67 3.03 11.99 4.99
CA GLY A 67 3.90 11.24 5.89
C GLY A 67 3.93 9.75 5.57
N TYR A 68 4.96 9.07 6.10
CA TYR A 68 5.09 7.62 6.07
C TYR A 68 5.48 7.14 7.45
N ASP A 69 4.54 6.57 8.19
CA ASP A 69 4.73 6.14 9.56
C ASP A 69 5.15 4.67 9.64
N ILE A 70 6.05 4.35 10.59
CA ILE A 70 6.34 2.98 11.00
C ILE A 70 5.92 2.85 12.46
N TYR A 71 4.96 1.96 12.75
CA TYR A 71 4.39 1.82 14.10
C TYR A 71 5.29 1.02 15.05
N GLY A 72 6.31 0.32 14.51
CA GLY A 72 7.41 -0.23 15.29
C GLY A 72 7.17 -1.63 15.86
N TYR A 73 6.13 -2.35 15.44
CA TYR A 73 6.04 -3.78 15.71
C TYR A 73 7.14 -4.53 14.95
N SER A 74 7.63 -5.61 15.54
CA SER A 74 8.65 -6.42 14.91
C SER A 74 8.07 -7.21 13.72
N ASP A 75 8.74 -7.14 12.59
CA ASP A 75 8.45 -7.95 11.41
C ASP A 75 8.46 -9.45 11.73
N CYS A 76 7.65 -10.23 11.03
CA CYS A 76 7.39 -11.67 11.23
C CYS A 76 6.74 -12.04 12.57
N SER A 77 6.30 -11.07 13.37
CA SER A 77 5.73 -11.35 14.69
C SER A 77 4.47 -10.53 15.01
N LEU A 78 3.91 -9.87 14.00
CA LEU A 78 2.71 -9.06 14.20
C LEU A 78 1.52 -9.95 14.57
N TYR A 79 0.93 -9.64 15.71
CA TYR A 79 -0.30 -10.27 16.19
C TYR A 79 -1.36 -9.18 16.42
N PRO A 80 -2.64 -9.40 16.05
CA PRO A 80 -3.69 -8.40 16.23
C PRO A 80 -4.12 -8.30 17.70
N SER A 81 -3.20 -7.88 18.58
CA SER A 81 -3.42 -7.68 19.99
C SER A 81 -4.29 -6.44 20.27
N TYR A 82 -4.77 -6.32 21.51
CA TYR A 82 -5.50 -5.14 21.97
C TYR A 82 -4.66 -3.87 21.82
N GLU A 83 -3.39 -3.93 22.25
CA GLU A 83 -2.44 -2.80 22.19
C GLU A 83 -2.16 -2.36 20.75
N ALA A 84 -1.94 -3.32 19.85
CA ALA A 84 -1.74 -3.05 18.43
C ALA A 84 -2.98 -2.38 17.81
N ARG A 85 -4.17 -2.87 18.14
CA ARG A 85 -5.43 -2.29 17.69
C ARG A 85 -5.64 -0.86 18.22
N CYS A 86 -5.32 -0.62 19.50
CA CYS A 86 -5.39 0.73 20.08
C CYS A 86 -4.43 1.69 19.35
N LEU A 87 -3.20 1.26 19.08
CA LEU A 87 -2.23 2.08 18.36
C LEU A 87 -2.68 2.40 16.94
N VAL A 88 -3.13 1.40 16.17
CA VAL A 88 -3.64 1.59 14.81
C VAL A 88 -4.83 2.54 14.81
N ALA A 89 -5.78 2.35 15.71
CA ALA A 89 -6.95 3.24 15.84
C ALA A 89 -6.57 4.67 16.20
N LYS A 90 -5.63 4.85 17.13
CA LYS A 90 -5.10 6.17 17.49
C LYS A 90 -4.52 6.88 16.28
N LYS A 91 -3.69 6.19 15.50
CA LYS A 91 -3.05 6.74 14.29
C LYS A 91 -4.07 7.09 13.20
N ILE A 92 -5.09 6.28 13.01
CA ILE A 92 -6.21 6.57 12.11
C ILE A 92 -6.97 7.82 12.58
N ARG A 93 -7.29 7.91 13.87
CA ARG A 93 -7.98 9.07 14.44
C ARG A 93 -7.18 10.37 14.36
N GLU A 94 -5.85 10.29 14.56
CA GLU A 94 -4.94 11.45 14.45
C GLU A 94 -4.88 12.01 13.02
N PHE A 95 -4.98 11.16 12.00
CA PHE A 95 -4.94 11.59 10.61
C PHE A 95 -6.34 11.92 10.03
N GLU A 96 -7.40 11.37 10.60
CA GLU A 96 -8.81 11.54 10.18
C GLU A 96 -9.03 11.25 8.66
N PRO A 97 -8.65 10.08 8.13
CA PRO A 97 -8.78 9.79 6.71
C PRO A 97 -10.24 9.62 6.29
N ASP A 98 -10.59 10.06 5.06
CA ASP A 98 -11.89 9.75 4.44
C ASP A 98 -11.97 8.29 4.01
N PHE A 99 -10.84 7.68 3.60
CA PHE A 99 -10.74 6.26 3.30
C PHE A 99 -9.38 5.66 3.69
N ILE A 100 -9.39 4.35 3.93
CA ILE A 100 -8.21 3.56 4.25
C ILE A 100 -8.11 2.42 3.24
N ILE A 101 -6.90 2.15 2.75
CA ILE A 101 -6.60 0.96 1.96
C ILE A 101 -5.65 0.08 2.77
N THR A 102 -5.95 -1.23 2.87
CA THR A 102 -5.14 -2.18 3.64
C THR A 102 -5.18 -3.58 3.02
N HIS A 103 -4.48 -4.54 3.62
CA HIS A 103 -4.51 -5.95 3.22
C HIS A 103 -5.86 -6.61 3.51
N ARG A 104 -6.19 -7.67 2.75
CA ARG A 104 -7.22 -8.63 3.18
C ARG A 104 -6.68 -9.51 4.31
N THR A 105 -7.61 -10.14 5.05
CA THR A 105 -7.25 -11.14 6.09
C THR A 105 -6.94 -12.53 5.52
N CYS A 106 -6.96 -12.68 4.22
CA CYS A 106 -6.59 -13.86 3.47
C CYS A 106 -5.39 -13.54 2.57
N ASP A 107 -4.20 -13.75 3.09
CA ASP A 107 -2.93 -13.44 2.43
C ASP A 107 -1.90 -14.50 2.81
N TYR A 108 -0.81 -14.63 2.01
CA TYR A 108 0.26 -15.57 2.31
C TYR A 108 1.03 -15.19 3.58
N HIS A 109 1.22 -13.90 3.82
CA HIS A 109 2.01 -13.43 4.96
C HIS A 109 1.16 -13.24 6.21
N ALA A 110 1.64 -13.74 7.34
CA ALA A 110 0.95 -13.62 8.63
C ALA A 110 0.74 -12.16 9.03
N ASP A 111 1.77 -11.32 8.86
CA ASP A 111 1.71 -9.89 9.21
C ASP A 111 0.74 -9.13 8.31
N HIS A 112 0.61 -9.47 7.01
CA HIS A 112 -0.40 -8.89 6.12
C HIS A 112 -1.82 -9.15 6.64
N ARG A 113 -2.09 -10.43 7.00
CA ARG A 113 -3.39 -10.79 7.58
C ARG A 113 -3.66 -10.06 8.89
N ALA A 114 -2.63 -9.94 9.75
CA ALA A 114 -2.74 -9.24 11.02
C ALA A 114 -2.96 -7.73 10.84
N ALA A 115 -2.25 -7.06 9.91
CA ALA A 115 -2.44 -5.65 9.60
C ALA A 115 -3.86 -5.37 9.07
N GLY A 116 -4.35 -6.19 8.14
CA GLY A 116 -5.73 -6.12 7.65
C GLY A 116 -6.74 -6.30 8.79
N GLN A 117 -6.54 -7.32 9.65
CA GLN A 117 -7.40 -7.57 10.80
C GLN A 117 -7.43 -6.39 11.77
N LEU A 118 -6.29 -5.79 12.09
CA LEU A 118 -6.21 -4.63 12.98
C LEU A 118 -7.01 -3.43 12.45
N VAL A 119 -6.94 -3.16 11.16
CA VAL A 119 -7.71 -2.07 10.54
C VAL A 119 -9.20 -2.37 10.56
N MET A 120 -9.61 -3.58 10.23
CA MET A 120 -11.03 -3.99 10.27
C MET A 120 -11.60 -3.94 11.68
N ASP A 121 -10.87 -4.48 12.66
CA ASP A 121 -11.28 -4.45 14.08
C ASP A 121 -11.41 -3.02 14.60
N ALA A 122 -10.56 -2.10 14.12
CA ALA A 122 -10.66 -0.69 14.48
C ALA A 122 -11.88 0.00 13.84
N GLY A 123 -12.33 -0.43 12.67
CA GLY A 123 -13.33 0.28 11.84
C GLY A 123 -14.55 0.80 12.60
N TYR A 124 -15.26 -0.07 13.33
CA TYR A 124 -16.39 0.35 14.18
C TYR A 124 -15.92 1.19 15.36
N LEU A 125 -14.82 0.78 16.01
CA LEU A 125 -14.33 1.35 17.27
C LEU A 125 -13.78 2.77 17.10
N LEU A 126 -13.43 3.20 15.89
CA LEU A 126 -13.03 4.60 15.61
C LEU A 126 -14.08 5.61 16.08
N GLY A 127 -15.36 5.23 16.11
CA GLY A 127 -16.45 6.09 16.56
C GLY A 127 -16.77 6.00 18.06
N VAL A 128 -16.09 5.17 18.86
CA VAL A 128 -16.39 4.92 20.29
C VAL A 128 -15.58 5.88 21.16
N PRO A 129 -16.20 6.89 21.83
CA PRO A 129 -15.45 7.96 22.50
C PRO A 129 -14.59 7.50 23.67
N HIS A 130 -15.04 6.50 24.44
CA HIS A 130 -14.34 6.02 25.63
C HIS A 130 -13.23 5.01 25.34
N TRP A 131 -13.10 4.57 24.08
CA TRP A 131 -12.02 3.71 23.62
C TRP A 131 -10.93 4.57 22.96
N VAL A 132 -9.67 4.44 23.40
CA VAL A 132 -8.55 5.27 22.95
C VAL A 132 -8.88 6.78 23.13
N PRO A 133 -9.18 7.23 24.36
CA PRO A 133 -9.68 8.59 24.61
C PRO A 133 -8.64 9.70 24.36
N GLU A 134 -7.37 9.34 24.21
CA GLU A 134 -6.27 10.25 23.85
C GLU A 134 -6.31 10.71 22.39
N ALA A 135 -7.17 10.13 21.57
CA ALA A 135 -7.42 10.58 20.21
C ALA A 135 -8.94 10.72 19.98
N LYS A 136 -9.36 11.85 19.39
CA LYS A 136 -10.77 12.18 19.19
C LYS A 136 -11.50 11.13 18.35
N ALA A 137 -12.64 10.65 18.86
CA ALA A 137 -13.49 9.71 18.14
C ALA A 137 -14.03 10.30 16.82
N GLN A 138 -13.99 9.52 15.76
CA GLN A 138 -14.47 9.93 14.44
C GLN A 138 -15.98 9.69 14.31
N ARG A 139 -16.76 10.75 14.09
CA ARG A 139 -18.20 10.62 13.79
C ARG A 139 -18.44 10.07 12.39
N ARG A 140 -17.65 10.52 11.41
CA ARG A 140 -17.66 9.98 10.04
C ARG A 140 -16.49 9.01 9.92
N ARG A 141 -16.81 7.70 9.97
CA ARG A 141 -15.81 6.65 9.81
C ARG A 141 -15.31 6.62 8.37
N PRO A 142 -14.06 6.20 8.13
CA PRO A 142 -13.54 6.06 6.77
C PRO A 142 -14.25 4.94 6.00
N VAL A 143 -14.23 5.03 4.68
CA VAL A 143 -14.40 3.85 3.83
C VAL A 143 -13.15 3.01 3.96
N ILE A 144 -13.30 1.69 4.14
CA ILE A 144 -12.16 0.77 4.16
C ILE A 144 -12.16 -0.01 2.86
N LEU A 145 -10.99 -0.14 2.24
CA LEU A 145 -10.79 -0.91 1.03
C LEU A 145 -9.64 -1.90 1.23
N TYR A 146 -9.67 -2.97 0.44
CA TYR A 146 -8.59 -3.92 0.35
C TYR A 146 -7.77 -3.69 -0.92
N MET A 147 -6.44 -3.72 -0.78
CA MET A 147 -5.53 -3.69 -1.92
C MET A 147 -5.56 -5.03 -2.65
N THR A 148 -5.28 -4.98 -3.96
CA THR A 148 -5.34 -6.17 -4.80
C THR A 148 -4.29 -7.22 -4.41
N ASP A 149 -4.72 -8.48 -4.42
CA ASP A 149 -3.90 -9.67 -4.23
C ASP A 149 -4.33 -10.79 -5.21
N PRO A 150 -3.50 -11.83 -5.39
CA PRO A 150 -3.79 -12.95 -6.30
C PRO A 150 -4.60 -14.08 -5.65
N PHE A 151 -4.95 -14.00 -4.36
CA PHE A 151 -5.52 -15.12 -3.62
C PHE A 151 -6.97 -15.34 -3.98
N THR A 152 -7.34 -16.62 -4.08
CA THR A 152 -8.70 -17.05 -4.43
C THR A 152 -9.45 -17.69 -3.27
N TYR A 153 -8.77 -17.99 -2.16
CA TYR A 153 -9.41 -18.50 -0.95
C TYR A 153 -9.56 -17.37 0.09
N PRO A 154 -10.69 -17.24 0.78
CA PRO A 154 -11.97 -17.98 0.59
C PRO A 154 -12.72 -17.57 -0.68
N ARG A 155 -12.39 -16.47 -1.30
CA ARG A 155 -12.86 -15.98 -2.60
C ARG A 155 -11.83 -15.04 -3.24
N ALA A 156 -11.91 -14.89 -4.56
CA ALA A 156 -11.12 -13.88 -5.26
C ALA A 156 -11.54 -12.45 -4.86
N LEU A 157 -10.61 -11.50 -4.98
CA LEU A 157 -10.89 -10.08 -4.79
C LEU A 157 -11.90 -9.59 -5.84
N ARG A 158 -12.87 -8.79 -5.42
CA ARG A 158 -13.84 -8.09 -6.27
C ARG A 158 -13.30 -6.69 -6.59
N PRO A 159 -13.18 -6.31 -7.88
CA PRO A 159 -12.60 -5.02 -8.27
C PRO A 159 -13.65 -3.90 -8.24
N ASP A 160 -14.08 -3.46 -7.04
CA ASP A 160 -15.09 -2.41 -6.90
C ASP A 160 -14.59 -1.04 -7.38
N VAL A 161 -13.29 -0.79 -7.25
CA VAL A 161 -12.61 0.41 -7.75
C VAL A 161 -11.42 -0.01 -8.58
N MET A 162 -11.37 0.44 -9.82
CA MET A 162 -10.26 0.19 -10.75
C MET A 162 -9.65 1.51 -11.19
N VAL A 163 -8.33 1.57 -11.25
CA VAL A 163 -7.58 2.78 -11.52
C VAL A 163 -6.57 2.54 -12.64
N ASP A 164 -6.67 3.33 -13.71
CA ASP A 164 -5.60 3.45 -14.69
C ASP A 164 -4.42 4.18 -14.05
N VAL A 165 -3.28 3.50 -13.95
CA VAL A 165 -2.06 4.04 -13.36
C VAL A 165 -0.94 4.22 -14.36
N GLU A 166 -1.17 3.94 -15.64
CA GLU A 166 -0.16 4.08 -16.69
C GLU A 166 0.46 5.49 -16.74
N PRO A 167 -0.29 6.60 -16.65
CA PRO A 167 0.27 7.94 -16.67
C PRO A 167 1.17 8.29 -15.47
N TYR A 168 1.16 7.46 -14.43
CA TYR A 168 1.83 7.74 -13.15
C TYR A 168 3.04 6.83 -12.87
N LEU A 169 3.37 5.93 -13.79
CA LEU A 169 4.39 4.89 -13.60
C LEU A 169 5.80 5.45 -13.36
N ASP A 170 6.20 6.50 -14.06
CA ASP A 170 7.53 7.10 -13.87
C ASP A 170 7.70 7.62 -12.44
N ARG A 171 6.69 8.30 -11.94
CA ARG A 171 6.70 8.81 -10.56
C ARG A 171 6.60 7.69 -9.53
N TRP A 172 5.82 6.66 -9.83
CA TRP A 172 5.74 5.45 -9.02
C TRP A 172 7.10 4.73 -8.94
N CYS A 173 7.78 4.52 -10.06
CA CYS A 173 9.13 3.94 -10.09
C CYS A 173 10.13 4.78 -9.29
N TYR A 174 10.06 6.11 -9.42
CA TYR A 174 10.91 7.03 -8.65
C TYR A 174 10.67 6.92 -7.14
N GLY A 175 9.42 6.68 -6.72
CA GLY A 175 9.08 6.41 -5.32
C GLY A 175 9.64 5.08 -4.84
N LEU A 176 9.42 3.99 -5.59
CA LEU A 176 9.94 2.65 -5.25
C LEU A 176 11.47 2.60 -5.17
N ASP A 177 12.15 3.33 -6.05
CA ASP A 177 13.61 3.42 -6.09
C ASP A 177 14.23 3.95 -4.78
N ALA A 178 13.45 4.58 -3.92
CA ALA A 178 13.88 4.98 -2.58
C ALA A 178 14.11 3.79 -1.63
N GLN A 179 13.42 2.68 -1.84
CA GLN A 179 13.48 1.47 -1.00
C GLN A 179 14.65 0.56 -1.43
N VAL A 180 15.87 1.09 -1.36
CA VAL A 180 17.09 0.47 -1.95
C VAL A 180 17.34 -0.92 -1.40
N SER A 181 17.28 -1.10 -0.07
CA SER A 181 17.54 -2.38 0.59
C SER A 181 16.55 -3.48 0.18
N GLN A 182 15.39 -3.08 -0.32
CA GLN A 182 14.38 -4.03 -0.79
C GLN A 182 14.53 -4.33 -2.28
N PHE A 183 14.48 -3.31 -3.13
CA PHE A 183 14.41 -3.49 -4.59
C PHE A 183 15.73 -3.88 -5.21
N TYR A 184 16.87 -3.62 -4.53
CA TYR A 184 18.20 -3.92 -5.08
C TYR A 184 19.04 -4.89 -4.23
N ASP A 185 18.57 -5.28 -3.03
CA ASP A 185 19.28 -6.24 -2.18
C ASP A 185 18.40 -7.45 -1.80
N TRP A 186 17.38 -7.26 -0.94
CA TRP A 186 16.58 -8.37 -0.39
C TRP A 186 15.73 -9.11 -1.42
N LEU A 187 14.87 -8.39 -2.14
CA LEU A 187 13.92 -9.01 -3.07
C LEU A 187 14.61 -9.67 -4.28
N PRO A 188 15.70 -9.11 -4.84
CA PRO A 188 16.52 -9.83 -5.81
C PRO A 188 17.11 -11.13 -5.28
N TRP A 189 17.63 -11.11 -4.05
CA TRP A 189 18.16 -12.32 -3.41
C TRP A 189 17.08 -13.39 -3.20
N ASP A 190 15.91 -12.99 -2.69
CA ASP A 190 14.76 -13.89 -2.50
C ASP A 190 14.28 -14.53 -3.82
N LYS A 191 14.37 -13.79 -4.93
CA LYS A 191 13.93 -14.21 -6.26
C LYS A 191 15.03 -14.82 -7.14
N GLY A 192 16.28 -14.82 -6.70
CA GLY A 192 17.43 -15.28 -7.49
C GLY A 192 17.71 -14.40 -8.72
N THR A 193 17.52 -13.08 -8.60
CA THR A 193 17.72 -12.11 -9.69
C THR A 193 18.86 -11.12 -9.43
N GLU A 194 19.79 -11.42 -8.51
CA GLU A 194 20.91 -10.54 -8.11
C GLU A 194 21.82 -10.20 -9.29
N ALA A 195 22.00 -11.12 -10.24
CA ALA A 195 22.80 -10.88 -11.43
C ALA A 195 22.27 -9.70 -12.27
N GLU A 196 20.95 -9.49 -12.28
CA GLU A 196 20.35 -8.38 -13.01
C GLU A 196 20.56 -7.03 -12.29
N VAL A 197 20.57 -7.04 -10.96
CA VAL A 197 20.95 -5.86 -10.19
C VAL A 197 22.44 -5.55 -10.36
N ALA A 198 23.30 -6.58 -10.38
CA ALA A 198 24.72 -6.40 -10.62
C ALA A 198 25.00 -5.78 -12.02
N ALA A 199 24.19 -6.11 -13.01
CA ALA A 199 24.28 -5.52 -14.36
C ALA A 199 23.94 -4.03 -14.42
N LEU A 200 23.29 -3.44 -13.37
CA LEU A 200 23.07 -2.01 -13.26
C LEU A 200 24.36 -1.22 -12.89
N GLY A 201 25.45 -1.91 -12.61
CA GLY A 201 26.72 -1.29 -12.22
C GLY A 201 26.64 -0.49 -10.93
N ASP A 202 27.10 0.75 -10.94
CA ASP A 202 27.08 1.65 -9.78
C ASP A 202 25.68 2.24 -9.47
N ARG A 203 24.71 1.89 -10.28
CA ARG A 203 23.31 2.35 -10.16
C ARG A 203 23.14 3.87 -10.31
N SER A 204 24.07 4.56 -10.94
CA SER A 204 23.95 6.00 -11.24
C SER A 204 22.95 6.29 -12.35
N ASP A 205 22.74 5.32 -13.25
CA ASP A 205 21.78 5.43 -14.35
C ASP A 205 20.34 5.25 -13.86
N ILE A 206 19.62 6.37 -13.74
CA ILE A 206 18.22 6.40 -13.30
C ILE A 206 17.32 5.69 -14.31
N ALA A 207 17.59 5.79 -15.61
CA ALA A 207 16.77 5.14 -16.63
C ALA A 207 16.89 3.60 -16.54
N ALA A 208 18.10 3.09 -16.34
CA ALA A 208 18.34 1.66 -16.13
C ALA A 208 17.65 1.15 -14.86
N ARG A 209 17.68 1.90 -13.75
CA ARG A 209 16.96 1.54 -12.51
C ARG A 209 15.46 1.52 -12.72
N ASN A 210 14.91 2.54 -13.39
CA ASN A 210 13.48 2.57 -13.70
C ASN A 210 13.06 1.40 -14.60
N ALA A 211 13.86 1.05 -15.61
CA ALA A 211 13.61 -0.11 -16.46
C ALA A 211 13.61 -1.42 -15.67
N TYR A 212 14.53 -1.57 -14.72
CA TYR A 212 14.58 -2.70 -13.80
C TYR A 212 13.30 -2.78 -12.92
N ILE A 213 12.91 -1.68 -12.28
CA ILE A 213 11.68 -1.63 -11.47
C ILE A 213 10.45 -1.95 -12.33
N MET A 214 10.35 -1.37 -13.52
CA MET A 214 9.25 -1.66 -14.46
C MET A 214 9.17 -3.13 -14.82
N LYS A 215 10.31 -3.77 -15.12
CA LYS A 215 10.37 -5.19 -15.49
C LYS A 215 9.80 -6.10 -14.41
N TYR A 216 10.17 -5.87 -13.14
CA TYR A 216 9.85 -6.80 -12.04
C TYR A 216 8.57 -6.45 -11.31
N TRP A 217 8.23 -5.16 -11.19
CA TRP A 217 7.17 -4.70 -10.29
C TRP A 217 5.93 -4.21 -11.02
N ALA A 218 6.08 -3.60 -12.21
CA ALA A 218 4.92 -3.22 -13.01
C ALA A 218 4.19 -4.43 -13.62
N ALA A 219 4.83 -5.59 -13.71
CA ALA A 219 4.21 -6.84 -14.14
C ALA A 219 2.98 -7.22 -13.30
N LYS A 220 2.95 -6.86 -11.98
CA LYS A 220 1.76 -7.05 -11.15
C LYS A 220 0.59 -6.23 -11.69
N LYS A 221 0.81 -4.95 -11.98
CA LYS A 221 -0.22 -4.04 -12.48
C LYS A 221 -0.73 -4.45 -13.87
N MET A 222 0.13 -5.05 -14.71
CA MET A 222 -0.28 -5.65 -16.00
C MET A 222 -1.15 -6.90 -15.79
N ARG A 223 -0.81 -7.76 -14.83
CA ARG A 223 -1.65 -8.93 -14.48
C ARG A 223 -3.01 -8.50 -13.94
N ASP A 224 -3.06 -7.46 -13.12
CA ASP A 224 -4.32 -6.92 -12.60
C ASP A 224 -5.17 -6.35 -13.75
N ALA A 225 -4.58 -5.63 -14.71
CA ALA A 225 -5.26 -5.13 -15.89
C ALA A 225 -5.84 -6.27 -16.77
N ALA A 226 -5.08 -7.35 -16.95
CA ALA A 226 -5.57 -8.52 -17.69
C ALA A 226 -6.68 -9.26 -16.93
N ARG A 227 -6.51 -9.42 -15.60
CA ARG A 227 -7.46 -10.12 -14.72
C ARG A 227 -8.82 -9.42 -14.69
N PHE A 228 -8.85 -8.10 -14.61
CA PHE A 228 -10.05 -7.30 -14.44
C PHE A 228 -10.51 -6.60 -15.73
N ALA A 229 -10.05 -7.05 -16.89
CA ALA A 229 -10.38 -6.43 -18.18
C ALA A 229 -11.90 -6.45 -18.49
N ALA A 230 -12.61 -7.51 -18.08
CA ALA A 230 -14.06 -7.61 -18.27
C ALA A 230 -14.81 -6.64 -17.35
N ASP A 231 -14.43 -6.61 -16.07
CA ASP A 231 -15.01 -5.69 -15.07
C ASP A 231 -14.77 -4.23 -15.47
N TRP A 232 -13.58 -3.91 -16.00
CA TRP A 232 -13.28 -2.58 -16.53
C TRP A 232 -14.22 -2.18 -17.68
N LYS A 233 -14.45 -3.06 -18.64
CA LYS A 233 -15.33 -2.80 -19.78
C LYS A 233 -16.78 -2.63 -19.37
N GLU A 234 -17.22 -3.35 -18.34
CA GLU A 234 -18.55 -3.20 -17.76
C GLU A 234 -18.69 -1.84 -17.08
N GLN A 235 -17.71 -1.45 -16.24
CA GLN A 235 -17.75 -0.19 -15.49
C GLN A 235 -17.48 1.04 -16.37
N TYR A 236 -16.61 0.90 -17.38
CA TYR A 236 -16.17 1.98 -18.27
C TYR A 236 -16.30 1.60 -19.75
N PRO A 237 -17.52 1.44 -20.30
CA PRO A 237 -17.73 0.89 -21.66
C PRO A 237 -17.05 1.68 -22.78
N SER A 238 -16.86 3.00 -22.58
CA SER A 238 -16.23 3.90 -23.56
C SER A 238 -14.71 4.05 -23.44
N ARG A 239 -14.11 3.47 -22.38
CA ARG A 239 -12.66 3.58 -22.13
C ARG A 239 -11.92 2.31 -22.56
N PRO A 240 -10.76 2.41 -23.19
CA PRO A 240 -9.90 1.24 -23.41
C PRO A 240 -9.48 0.63 -22.10
N VAL A 241 -9.25 -0.69 -22.07
CA VAL A 241 -8.64 -1.34 -20.90
C VAL A 241 -7.20 -0.82 -20.78
N PRO A 242 -6.80 -0.26 -19.60
CA PRO A 242 -5.44 0.24 -19.42
C PRO A 242 -4.44 -0.91 -19.41
N LYS A 243 -3.22 -0.63 -19.81
CA LYS A 243 -2.12 -1.61 -19.74
C LYS A 243 -1.68 -1.90 -18.31
N TYR A 244 -1.80 -0.91 -17.43
CA TYR A 244 -1.40 -1.00 -16.03
C TYR A 244 -2.55 -0.52 -15.13
N MET A 245 -2.99 -1.39 -14.24
CA MET A 245 -4.15 -1.17 -13.39
C MET A 245 -3.82 -1.46 -11.92
N GLU A 246 -4.39 -0.67 -11.04
CA GLU A 246 -4.58 -1.02 -9.64
C GLU A 246 -6.07 -1.23 -9.39
N ALA A 247 -6.41 -2.24 -8.58
CA ALA A 247 -7.79 -2.55 -8.25
C ALA A 247 -7.96 -2.68 -6.73
N TYR A 248 -9.12 -2.31 -6.25
CA TYR A 248 -9.44 -2.30 -4.82
C TYR A 248 -10.85 -2.82 -4.59
N GLU A 249 -11.03 -3.55 -3.50
CA GLU A 249 -12.32 -4.04 -3.06
C GLU A 249 -12.83 -3.22 -1.87
N VAL A 250 -14.08 -2.81 -1.89
CA VAL A 250 -14.73 -2.12 -0.76
C VAL A 250 -15.04 -3.13 0.34
N SER A 251 -14.53 -2.86 1.54
CA SER A 251 -14.79 -3.64 2.73
C SER A 251 -16.14 -3.27 3.36
N GLU A 252 -16.84 -4.27 3.89
CA GLU A 252 -18.08 -4.07 4.66
C GLU A 252 -17.85 -3.51 6.08
N TYR A 253 -16.59 -3.46 6.55
CA TYR A 253 -16.23 -3.04 7.92
C TYR A 253 -16.03 -1.53 8.09
N GLY A 254 -15.93 -0.79 6.99
CA GLY A 254 -15.98 0.67 6.97
C GLY A 254 -17.40 1.21 6.82
N ARG A 255 -17.56 2.53 6.64
CA ARG A 255 -18.83 3.05 6.14
C ARG A 255 -19.02 2.70 4.66
N ALA A 256 -20.25 2.52 4.24
CA ALA A 256 -20.56 2.36 2.83
C ALA A 256 -20.13 3.61 2.03
N PRO A 257 -19.44 3.46 0.89
CA PRO A 257 -19.08 4.59 0.04
C PRO A 257 -20.30 5.15 -0.69
N THR A 258 -20.31 6.46 -0.88
CA THR A 258 -21.20 7.12 -1.86
C THR A 258 -20.59 7.04 -3.26
N ALA A 259 -21.36 7.35 -4.29
CA ALA A 259 -20.82 7.44 -5.67
C ALA A 259 -19.69 8.46 -5.78
N GLU A 260 -19.77 9.56 -5.02
CA GLU A 260 -18.70 10.58 -4.97
C GLU A 260 -17.44 10.05 -4.27
N ASP A 261 -17.58 9.32 -3.16
CA ASP A 261 -16.44 8.66 -2.53
C ASP A 261 -15.70 7.74 -3.51
N LEU A 262 -16.42 6.93 -4.28
CA LEU A 262 -15.81 6.03 -5.27
C LEU A 262 -15.04 6.78 -6.35
N LYS A 263 -15.57 7.91 -6.83
CA LYS A 263 -14.86 8.78 -7.79
C LYS A 263 -13.58 9.34 -7.17
N ILE A 264 -13.65 9.86 -5.94
CA ILE A 264 -12.46 10.37 -5.23
C ILE A 264 -11.42 9.27 -5.04
N ILE A 265 -11.85 8.09 -4.57
CA ILE A 265 -10.97 6.94 -4.36
C ILE A 265 -10.31 6.51 -5.69
N ALA A 266 -11.04 6.52 -6.80
CA ALA A 266 -10.48 6.26 -8.13
C ALA A 266 -9.56 7.39 -8.64
N GLY A 267 -9.44 8.50 -7.91
CA GLY A 267 -8.73 9.70 -8.35
C GLY A 267 -9.44 10.41 -9.50
N GLU A 268 -10.76 10.29 -9.61
CA GLU A 268 -11.59 10.92 -10.63
C GLU A 268 -12.45 12.08 -10.08
N GLY A 269 -12.37 12.33 -8.77
CA GLY A 269 -12.98 13.51 -8.14
C GLY A 269 -12.43 14.82 -8.69
N ALA A 270 -13.21 15.87 -8.60
CA ALA A 270 -12.91 17.18 -9.17
C ALA A 270 -11.64 17.82 -8.60
#